data_ae159813f213e059c8ceb6e7e0a2d8ef
#
_entry.id   ae159813f213e059c8ceb6e7e0a2d8ef
#
_cell.length_a   1.000
_cell.length_b   1.000
_cell.length_c   1.000
_cell.angle_alpha   90.00
_cell.angle_beta   90.00
_cell.angle_gamma   90.00
#
_symmetry.space_group_name_H-M   'P 1'
#
loop_
_entity.id
_entity.type
_entity.pdbx_description
1 polymer ?
#
loop_
_entity_poly.entity_id
_entity_poly.type
_entity_poly.pdbx_seq_one_letter_code
_entity_poly.pdbx_strand_id
1 'polypeptide(L)'
;LHLSIRRQRQMCIRDRSVAVAFSSGVDSTFLLKVAKDTLGDKVMAVTAQSCSFPKRELKEAIAFCEKEGIKHVICESEELSIEGFAQNPKNRCYLCKKELFEKIQKIAADNGMKAIVEGSNLDDNGDYRPGLQAVAELGIKSPLRHCDLTKADIRALSHYLHLPTWEKQSFACLSSRFVYGETITEEKLGMVDKAEQLLLDMGFHQVRVRIHGMMARIEIDPSEFGKLMEEENREKIAKTLKA
;
A
#
# COMPACT_ATOMS: atom_id res chain seq x y z
N LEU A 1 -17.70 4.67 17.95
CA LEU A 1 -16.59 5.47 17.38
C LEU A 1 -15.61 5.94 18.45
N HIS A 2 -16.07 6.63 19.51
CA HIS A 2 -15.22 7.13 20.60
C HIS A 2 -14.44 6.02 21.36
N LEU A 3 -15.02 4.83 21.52
CA LEU A 3 -14.37 3.71 22.19
C LEU A 3 -13.20 3.13 21.40
N SER A 4 -13.31 3.05 20.06
CA SER A 4 -12.25 2.57 19.18
C SER A 4 -11.07 3.54 19.16
N ILE A 5 -11.33 4.85 19.08
CA ILE A 5 -10.29 5.89 19.16
C ILE A 5 -9.62 5.88 20.55
N ARG A 6 -10.36 5.64 21.64
CA ARG A 6 -9.80 5.51 22.98
C ARG A 6 -8.89 4.28 23.11
N ARG A 7 -9.28 3.12 22.57
CA ARG A 7 -8.43 1.91 22.57
C ARG A 7 -7.14 2.12 21.79
N GLN A 8 -7.19 2.80 20.66
CA GLN A 8 -5.99 3.16 19.90
C GLN A 8 -5.06 4.09 20.68
N ARG A 9 -5.60 5.10 21.36
CA ARG A 9 -4.81 6.00 22.24
C ARG A 9 -4.15 5.26 23.40
N GLN A 10 -4.75 4.21 23.93
CA GLN A 10 -4.16 3.42 25.01
C GLN A 10 -3.02 2.51 24.54
N MET A 11 -3.03 2.08 23.26
CA MET A 11 -1.94 1.27 22.69
C MET A 11 -0.67 2.07 22.38
N CYS A 12 -0.81 3.35 22.05
CA CYS A 12 0.31 4.26 21.89
C CYS A 12 0.80 4.68 23.28
N ILE A 13 1.61 3.83 23.92
CA ILE A 13 2.19 4.08 25.22
C ILE A 13 2.95 5.41 25.16
N ARG A 14 2.64 6.34 26.07
CA ARG A 14 3.11 7.74 26.13
C ARG A 14 4.61 7.97 25.94
N ASP A 15 5.44 6.97 26.15
CA ASP A 15 6.91 7.09 26.11
C ASP A 15 7.54 6.41 24.87
N ARG A 16 6.75 5.94 23.90
CA ARG A 16 7.28 5.27 22.72
C ARG A 16 7.24 6.15 21.50
N SER A 17 8.36 6.17 20.77
CA SER A 17 8.44 6.68 19.41
C SER A 17 8.14 5.54 18.42
N VAL A 18 7.46 5.85 17.31
CA VAL A 18 7.05 4.83 16.34
C VAL A 18 7.44 5.22 14.91
N ALA A 19 7.93 4.23 14.16
CA ALA A 19 8.04 4.28 12.72
C ALA A 19 6.82 3.58 12.11
N VAL A 20 6.09 4.27 11.25
CA VAL A 20 4.92 3.74 10.54
C VAL A 20 5.34 3.34 9.14
N ALA A 21 5.16 2.06 8.77
CA ALA A 21 5.29 1.62 7.39
C ALA A 21 4.12 2.22 6.58
N PHE A 22 4.44 3.22 5.76
CA PHE A 22 3.45 4.10 5.14
C PHE A 22 3.38 3.90 3.63
N SER A 23 2.23 3.51 3.12
CA SER A 23 1.97 3.24 1.70
C SER A 23 0.96 4.18 1.06
N SER A 24 0.57 5.27 1.73
CA SER A 24 -0.52 6.18 1.34
C SER A 24 -1.89 5.50 1.07
N GLY A 25 -2.06 4.24 1.42
CA GLY A 25 -3.36 3.55 1.41
C GLY A 25 -4.24 3.98 2.58
N VAL A 26 -5.53 3.65 2.53
CA VAL A 26 -6.53 4.01 3.55
C VAL A 26 -6.06 3.67 4.96
N ASP A 27 -5.64 2.42 5.18
CA ASP A 27 -5.28 1.91 6.51
C ASP A 27 -4.02 2.59 7.06
N SER A 28 -2.96 2.66 6.25
CA SER A 28 -1.69 3.26 6.66
C SER A 28 -1.80 4.76 6.88
N THR A 29 -2.64 5.48 6.11
CA THR A 29 -2.91 6.91 6.29
C THR A 29 -3.66 7.16 7.59
N PHE A 30 -4.69 6.36 7.86
CA PHE A 30 -5.42 6.44 9.12
C PHE A 30 -4.51 6.15 10.33
N LEU A 31 -3.72 5.08 10.25
CA LEU A 31 -2.77 4.73 11.30
C LEU A 31 -1.75 5.84 11.55
N LEU A 32 -1.18 6.40 10.49
CA LEU A 32 -0.18 7.47 10.57
C LEU A 32 -0.76 8.74 11.19
N LYS A 33 -1.99 9.13 10.78
CA LYS A 33 -2.69 10.29 11.34
C LYS A 33 -2.96 10.12 12.84
N VAL A 34 -3.52 8.98 13.24
CA VAL A 34 -3.81 8.71 14.66
C VAL A 34 -2.51 8.66 15.49
N ALA A 35 -1.44 8.08 14.94
CA ALA A 35 -0.14 8.09 15.59
C ALA A 35 0.40 9.51 15.77
N LYS A 36 0.33 10.37 14.73
CA LYS A 36 0.77 11.78 14.81
C LYS A 36 -0.04 12.57 15.83
N ASP A 37 -1.37 12.44 15.81
CA ASP A 37 -2.24 13.15 16.76
C ASP A 37 -2.01 12.72 18.22
N THR A 38 -1.54 11.49 18.43
CA THR A 38 -1.34 10.93 19.78
C THR A 38 0.06 11.16 20.30
N LEU A 39 1.09 11.06 19.45
CA LEU A 39 2.50 11.02 19.83
C LEU A 39 3.27 12.28 19.39
N GLY A 40 2.65 13.15 18.59
CA GLY A 40 3.29 14.37 18.08
C GLY A 40 4.52 14.05 17.24
N ASP A 41 5.67 14.64 17.60
CA ASP A 41 6.92 14.51 16.85
C ASP A 41 7.68 13.20 17.11
N LYS A 42 7.12 12.32 17.94
CA LYS A 42 7.64 10.96 18.16
C LYS A 42 7.19 9.95 17.09
N VAL A 43 6.66 10.42 15.97
CA VAL A 43 6.21 9.62 14.84
C VAL A 43 7.03 9.93 13.61
N MET A 44 7.37 8.87 12.89
CA MET A 44 8.04 8.94 11.59
C MET A 44 7.31 8.03 10.61
N ALA A 45 7.12 8.50 9.38
CA ALA A 45 6.67 7.68 8.27
C ALA A 45 7.88 7.10 7.52
N VAL A 46 7.80 5.84 7.12
CA VAL A 46 8.77 5.22 6.22
C VAL A 46 8.02 4.62 5.04
N THR A 47 8.34 5.11 3.85
CA THR A 47 7.76 4.61 2.59
C THR A 47 8.85 3.93 1.78
N ALA A 48 8.61 2.69 1.35
CA ALA A 48 9.48 2.03 0.41
C ALA A 48 9.13 2.44 -1.02
N GLN A 49 10.15 2.87 -1.75
CA GLN A 49 10.09 3.08 -3.19
C GLN A 49 10.66 1.84 -3.87
N SER A 50 9.86 1.19 -4.70
CA SER A 50 10.29 0.05 -5.51
C SER A 50 9.71 0.16 -6.92
N CYS A 51 10.15 -0.69 -7.84
CA CYS A 51 9.60 -0.74 -9.20
C CYS A 51 8.14 -1.23 -9.23
N SER A 52 7.66 -1.91 -8.19
CA SER A 52 6.25 -2.32 -8.07
C SER A 52 5.37 -1.34 -7.28
N PHE A 53 5.96 -0.23 -6.80
CA PHE A 53 5.21 0.83 -6.11
C PHE A 53 4.99 2.02 -7.06
N PRO A 54 3.75 2.36 -7.43
CA PRO A 54 3.47 3.41 -8.41
C PRO A 54 3.98 4.77 -7.97
N LYS A 55 4.50 5.54 -8.93
CA LYS A 55 5.00 6.90 -8.66
C LYS A 55 3.91 7.84 -8.11
N ARG A 56 2.65 7.65 -8.49
CA ARG A 56 1.52 8.43 -7.96
C ARG A 56 1.32 8.22 -6.47
N GLU A 57 1.43 6.99 -6.00
CA GLU A 57 1.30 6.65 -4.57
C GLU A 57 2.42 7.30 -3.73
N LEU A 58 3.64 7.32 -4.27
CA LEU A 58 4.77 7.99 -3.60
C LEU A 58 4.56 9.51 -3.50
N LYS A 59 4.06 10.15 -4.56
CA LYS A 59 3.74 11.58 -4.54
C LYS A 59 2.69 11.92 -3.48
N GLU A 60 1.64 11.11 -3.39
CA GLU A 60 0.61 11.28 -2.37
C GLU A 60 1.15 11.07 -0.94
N ALA A 61 2.04 10.07 -0.75
CA ALA A 61 2.69 9.83 0.53
C ALA A 61 3.52 11.04 0.98
N ILE A 62 4.31 11.61 0.08
CA ILE A 62 5.11 12.81 0.35
C ILE A 62 4.19 13.99 0.73
N ALA A 63 3.21 14.29 -0.13
CA ALA A 63 2.29 15.41 0.08
C ALA A 63 1.52 15.30 1.42
N PHE A 64 1.10 14.08 1.78
CA PHE A 64 0.42 13.85 3.05
C PHE A 64 1.35 14.12 4.25
N CYS A 65 2.57 13.61 4.23
CA CYS A 65 3.53 13.81 5.31
C CYS A 65 3.94 15.28 5.46
N GLU A 66 4.13 16.00 4.35
CA GLU A 66 4.40 17.44 4.35
C GLU A 66 3.25 18.22 4.98
N LYS A 67 2.01 17.96 4.53
CA LYS A 67 0.80 18.61 5.06
C LYS A 67 0.63 18.39 6.56
N GLU A 68 0.87 17.18 7.05
CA GLU A 68 0.69 16.84 8.47
C GLU A 68 1.93 17.15 9.34
N GLY A 69 3.02 17.66 8.76
CA GLY A 69 4.26 17.93 9.46
C GLY A 69 4.87 16.66 10.07
N ILE A 70 4.88 15.56 9.31
CA ILE A 70 5.40 14.27 9.75
C ILE A 70 6.78 14.04 9.13
N LYS A 71 7.76 13.66 9.96
CA LYS A 71 9.07 13.24 9.45
C LYS A 71 8.88 12.03 8.52
N HIS A 72 9.30 12.17 7.27
CA HIS A 72 9.14 11.14 6.26
C HIS A 72 10.50 10.68 5.73
N VAL A 73 10.73 9.37 5.73
CA VAL A 73 11.91 8.74 5.14
C VAL A 73 11.46 7.85 4.01
N ILE A 74 12.06 8.06 2.84
CA ILE A 74 11.86 7.19 1.68
C ILE A 74 13.07 6.27 1.60
N CYS A 75 12.84 4.95 1.54
CA CYS A 75 13.89 3.96 1.35
C CYS A 75 13.68 3.23 0.03
N GLU A 76 14.77 2.97 -0.66
CA GLU A 76 14.74 2.15 -1.87
C GLU A 76 14.63 0.67 -1.50
N SER A 77 13.72 -0.05 -2.16
CA SER A 77 13.57 -1.49 -2.07
C SER A 77 13.90 -2.09 -3.43
N GLU A 78 14.92 -2.93 -3.45
CA GLU A 78 15.41 -3.61 -4.66
C GLU A 78 14.77 -5.00 -4.78
N GLU A 79 13.45 -5.06 -4.75
CA GLU A 79 12.70 -6.31 -4.67
C GLU A 79 12.98 -7.30 -5.81
N LEU A 80 13.37 -6.82 -7.01
CA LEU A 80 13.78 -7.69 -8.12
C LEU A 80 15.13 -8.35 -7.89
N SER A 81 15.96 -7.81 -7.00
CA SER A 81 17.25 -8.39 -6.60
C SER A 81 17.11 -9.44 -5.49
N ILE A 82 15.92 -9.56 -4.88
CA ILE A 82 15.66 -10.59 -3.87
C ILE A 82 15.62 -11.96 -4.56
N GLU A 83 16.43 -12.90 -4.07
CA GLU A 83 16.45 -14.26 -4.61
C GLU A 83 15.04 -14.89 -4.59
N GLY A 84 14.63 -15.39 -5.74
CA GLY A 84 13.32 -16.03 -5.93
C GLY A 84 12.15 -15.05 -6.14
N PHE A 85 12.30 -13.74 -5.95
CA PHE A 85 11.19 -12.79 -6.12
C PHE A 85 10.72 -12.68 -7.58
N ALA A 86 11.66 -12.51 -8.51
CA ALA A 86 11.36 -12.30 -9.93
C ALA A 86 10.61 -13.49 -10.57
N GLN A 87 10.77 -14.70 -10.05
CA GLN A 87 10.04 -15.90 -10.48
C GLN A 87 8.57 -15.92 -10.04
N ASN A 88 8.14 -14.91 -9.29
CA ASN A 88 6.77 -14.74 -8.83
C ASN A 88 6.17 -15.98 -8.12
N PRO A 89 6.83 -16.50 -7.09
CA PRO A 89 6.31 -17.62 -6.32
C PRO A 89 5.09 -17.23 -5.48
N LYS A 90 4.33 -18.21 -5.02
CA LYS A 90 3.16 -17.96 -4.15
C LYS A 90 3.50 -17.18 -2.87
N ASN A 91 4.71 -17.39 -2.33
CA ASN A 91 5.20 -16.69 -1.14
C ASN A 91 5.94 -15.37 -1.45
N ARG A 92 5.86 -14.83 -2.69
CA ARG A 92 6.52 -13.58 -3.09
C ARG A 92 6.30 -12.44 -2.08
N CYS A 93 5.06 -12.28 -1.57
CA CYS A 93 4.75 -11.23 -0.60
C CYS A 93 5.49 -11.39 0.73
N TYR A 94 5.84 -12.61 1.13
CA TYR A 94 6.70 -12.86 2.28
C TYR A 94 8.13 -12.34 2.02
N LEU A 95 8.70 -12.69 0.87
CA LEU A 95 10.06 -12.27 0.49
C LEU A 95 10.18 -10.74 0.46
N CYS A 96 9.25 -10.08 -0.23
CA CYS A 96 9.21 -8.62 -0.32
C CYS A 96 9.02 -7.97 1.07
N LYS A 97 8.04 -8.39 1.86
CA LYS A 97 7.81 -7.80 3.18
C LYS A 97 8.96 -8.04 4.15
N LYS A 98 9.63 -9.19 4.08
CA LYS A 98 10.78 -9.47 4.93
C LYS A 98 11.91 -8.47 4.67
N GLU A 99 12.33 -8.32 3.43
CA GLU A 99 13.37 -7.35 3.03
C GLU A 99 12.99 -5.93 3.40
N LEU A 100 11.75 -5.53 3.08
CA LEU A 100 11.22 -4.21 3.40
C LEU A 100 11.29 -3.90 4.90
N PHE A 101 10.79 -4.80 5.75
CA PHE A 101 10.76 -4.55 7.19
C PHE A 101 12.13 -4.64 7.84
N GLU A 102 13.07 -5.43 7.32
CA GLU A 102 14.47 -5.42 7.74
C GLU A 102 15.10 -4.03 7.47
N LYS A 103 14.85 -3.43 6.29
CA LYS A 103 15.27 -2.06 5.98
C LYS A 103 14.62 -1.02 6.92
N ILE A 104 13.31 -1.14 7.14
CA ILE A 104 12.58 -0.24 8.05
C ILE A 104 13.12 -0.37 9.48
N GLN A 105 13.47 -1.57 9.95
CA GLN A 105 14.08 -1.77 11.28
C GLN A 105 15.38 -1.01 11.43
N LYS A 106 16.26 -1.07 10.41
CA LYS A 106 17.51 -0.31 10.41
C LYS A 106 17.25 1.19 10.47
N ILE A 107 16.37 1.70 9.58
CA ILE A 107 16.00 3.12 9.56
C ILE A 107 15.40 3.56 10.88
N ALA A 108 14.50 2.75 11.46
CA ALA A 108 13.89 3.03 12.75
C ALA A 108 14.93 3.11 13.88
N ALA A 109 15.88 2.17 13.93
CA ALA A 109 16.97 2.16 14.90
C ALA A 109 17.86 3.39 14.77
N ASP A 110 18.29 3.73 13.55
CA ASP A 110 19.14 4.90 13.25
C ASP A 110 18.46 6.24 13.64
N ASN A 111 17.10 6.24 13.67
CA ASN A 111 16.30 7.41 14.07
C ASN A 111 15.76 7.32 15.51
N GLY A 112 16.24 6.37 16.32
CA GLY A 112 15.82 6.21 17.71
C GLY A 112 14.37 5.83 17.92
N MET A 113 13.69 5.25 16.90
CA MET A 113 12.33 4.77 17.01
C MET A 113 12.29 3.44 17.76
N LYS A 114 11.37 3.32 18.72
CA LYS A 114 11.30 2.16 19.63
C LYS A 114 10.34 1.05 19.15
N ALA A 115 9.49 1.36 18.20
CA ALA A 115 8.57 0.38 17.63
C ALA A 115 8.30 0.68 16.16
N ILE A 116 7.97 -0.37 15.41
CA ILE A 116 7.52 -0.29 14.03
C ILE A 116 6.09 -0.79 13.97
N VAL A 117 5.25 -0.06 13.25
CA VAL A 117 3.83 -0.40 13.10
C VAL A 117 3.43 -0.39 11.62
N GLU A 118 2.46 -1.22 11.27
CA GLU A 118 1.94 -1.33 9.90
C GLU A 118 0.41 -1.41 9.90
N GLY A 119 -0.22 -1.17 8.75
CA GLY A 119 -1.64 -0.91 8.59
C GLY A 119 -2.52 -2.14 8.37
N SER A 120 -2.10 -3.37 8.68
CA SER A 120 -3.02 -4.53 8.61
C SER A 120 -4.20 -4.35 9.56
N ASN A 121 -5.39 -4.73 9.09
CA ASN A 121 -6.66 -4.60 9.80
C ASN A 121 -7.29 -5.98 10.07
N LEU A 122 -8.50 -6.02 10.64
CA LEU A 122 -9.17 -7.26 11.03
C LEU A 122 -9.52 -8.13 9.82
N ASP A 123 -9.91 -7.54 8.69
CA ASP A 123 -10.32 -8.26 7.48
C ASP A 123 -9.15 -8.99 6.80
N ASP A 124 -7.91 -8.68 7.19
CA ASP A 124 -6.72 -9.40 6.74
C ASP A 124 -6.57 -10.79 7.38
N ASN A 125 -7.36 -11.10 8.40
CA ASN A 125 -7.41 -12.42 9.02
C ASN A 125 -8.21 -13.40 8.15
N GLY A 126 -7.68 -14.59 7.95
CA GLY A 126 -8.39 -15.66 7.22
C GLY A 126 -8.10 -15.71 5.71
N ASP A 127 -7.38 -14.76 5.16
CA ASP A 127 -6.89 -14.79 3.78
C ASP A 127 -5.45 -15.34 3.72
N TYR A 128 -5.09 -15.94 2.57
CA TYR A 128 -3.71 -16.36 2.33
C TYR A 128 -2.81 -15.14 2.11
N ARG A 129 -2.20 -14.66 3.21
CA ARG A 129 -1.32 -13.49 3.21
C ARG A 129 0.07 -13.82 3.74
N PRO A 130 0.93 -14.44 2.94
CA PRO A 130 2.27 -14.84 3.37
C PRO A 130 3.09 -13.67 3.92
N GLY A 131 2.82 -12.44 3.50
CA GLY A 131 3.46 -11.26 4.05
C GLY A 131 3.18 -11.00 5.54
N LEU A 132 2.09 -11.50 6.12
CA LEU A 132 1.82 -11.39 7.56
C LEU A 132 2.76 -12.26 8.40
N GLN A 133 3.29 -13.34 7.83
CA GLN A 133 4.32 -14.15 8.47
C GLN A 133 5.60 -13.32 8.71
N ALA A 134 6.07 -12.58 7.71
CA ALA A 134 7.23 -11.70 7.88
C ALA A 134 7.00 -10.61 8.94
N VAL A 135 5.79 -10.03 8.99
CA VAL A 135 5.38 -9.05 10.01
C VAL A 135 5.51 -9.64 11.41
N ALA A 136 5.03 -10.89 11.60
CA ALA A 136 5.08 -11.57 12.90
C ALA A 136 6.51 -11.95 13.29
N GLU A 137 7.28 -12.54 12.38
CA GLU A 137 8.68 -12.96 12.60
C GLU A 137 9.58 -11.78 13.00
N LEU A 138 9.39 -10.61 12.39
CA LEU A 138 10.16 -9.40 12.66
C LEU A 138 9.61 -8.55 13.82
N GLY A 139 8.56 -9.03 14.51
CA GLY A 139 7.99 -8.32 15.66
C GLY A 139 7.32 -6.99 15.33
N ILE A 140 6.95 -6.78 14.07
CA ILE A 140 6.22 -5.58 13.61
C ILE A 140 4.80 -5.62 14.16
N LYS A 141 4.29 -4.50 14.63
CA LYS A 141 2.96 -4.43 15.25
C LYS A 141 1.90 -3.98 14.26
N SER A 142 0.72 -4.57 14.33
CA SER A 142 -0.47 -4.22 13.55
C SER A 142 -1.55 -3.64 14.48
N PRO A 143 -1.47 -2.34 14.85
CA PRO A 143 -2.38 -1.75 15.84
C PRO A 143 -3.84 -1.79 15.43
N LEU A 144 -4.15 -1.61 14.14
CA LEU A 144 -5.54 -1.62 13.65
C LEU A 144 -6.17 -3.00 13.84
N ARG A 145 -5.43 -4.06 13.47
CA ARG A 145 -5.86 -5.44 13.67
C ARG A 145 -6.01 -5.80 15.16
N HIS A 146 -5.08 -5.34 15.99
CA HIS A 146 -5.14 -5.58 17.43
C HIS A 146 -6.31 -4.86 18.11
N CYS A 147 -6.78 -3.75 17.53
CA CYS A 147 -7.98 -3.03 17.98
C CYS A 147 -9.27 -3.53 17.32
N ASP A 148 -9.24 -4.68 16.62
CA ASP A 148 -10.36 -5.30 15.93
C ASP A 148 -11.06 -4.35 14.92
N LEU A 149 -10.29 -3.45 14.30
CA LEU A 149 -10.83 -2.53 13.30
C LEU A 149 -10.96 -3.22 11.94
N THR A 150 -12.17 -3.19 11.40
CA THR A 150 -12.47 -3.61 10.03
C THR A 150 -12.12 -2.52 9.03
N LYS A 151 -12.06 -2.87 7.75
CA LYS A 151 -11.92 -1.88 6.66
C LYS A 151 -13.04 -0.84 6.66
N ALA A 152 -14.26 -1.28 6.96
CA ALA A 152 -15.41 -0.39 7.05
C ALA A 152 -15.26 0.62 8.20
N ASP A 153 -14.81 0.18 9.37
CA ASP A 153 -14.53 1.07 10.51
C ASP A 153 -13.44 2.09 10.17
N ILE A 154 -12.36 1.63 9.54
CA ILE A 154 -11.24 2.50 9.16
C ILE A 154 -11.69 3.57 8.15
N ARG A 155 -12.53 3.22 7.16
CA ARG A 155 -13.10 4.18 6.20
C ARG A 155 -14.01 5.19 6.89
N ALA A 156 -14.91 4.74 7.77
CA ALA A 156 -15.79 5.62 8.53
C ALA A 156 -15.00 6.60 9.43
N LEU A 157 -13.96 6.11 10.10
CA LEU A 157 -13.08 6.93 10.93
C LEU A 157 -12.22 7.89 10.08
N SER A 158 -11.74 7.44 8.91
CA SER A 158 -11.00 8.28 7.97
C SER A 158 -11.87 9.42 7.43
N HIS A 159 -13.13 9.14 7.10
CA HIS A 159 -14.10 10.15 6.71
C HIS A 159 -14.35 11.17 7.83
N TYR A 160 -14.55 10.69 9.06
CA TYR A 160 -14.73 11.55 10.23
C TYR A 160 -13.52 12.47 10.48
N LEU A 161 -12.30 11.98 10.22
CA LEU A 161 -11.07 12.77 10.34
C LEU A 161 -10.74 13.59 9.09
N HIS A 162 -11.62 13.62 8.10
CA HIS A 162 -11.45 14.31 6.81
C HIS A 162 -10.14 13.92 6.09
N LEU A 163 -9.74 12.64 6.18
CA LEU A 163 -8.57 12.14 5.48
C LEU A 163 -8.86 11.99 3.98
N PRO A 164 -7.94 12.40 3.09
CA PRO A 164 -8.19 12.36 1.65
C PRO A 164 -8.34 10.94 1.10
N THR A 165 -7.88 9.93 1.85
CA THR A 165 -7.85 8.54 1.43
C THR A 165 -9.09 7.72 1.83
N TRP A 166 -10.12 8.31 2.43
CA TRP A 166 -11.26 7.56 2.96
C TRP A 166 -12.03 6.77 1.89
N GLU A 167 -12.15 7.31 0.67
CA GLU A 167 -12.74 6.63 -0.49
C GLU A 167 -11.73 5.89 -1.36
N LYS A 168 -10.43 6.09 -1.09
CA LYS A 168 -9.37 5.52 -1.92
C LYS A 168 -9.53 4.01 -2.04
N GLN A 169 -9.49 3.53 -3.28
CA GLN A 169 -9.59 2.10 -3.56
C GLN A 169 -8.38 1.34 -3.04
N SER A 170 -8.59 0.06 -2.70
CA SER A 170 -7.51 -0.80 -2.26
C SER A 170 -6.54 -1.03 -3.40
N PHE A 171 -5.34 -0.50 -3.23
CA PHE A 171 -4.25 -0.67 -4.18
C PHE A 171 -3.30 -1.78 -3.68
N ALA A 172 -3.16 -2.83 -4.46
CA ALA A 172 -2.11 -3.82 -4.26
C ALA A 172 -0.92 -3.50 -5.15
N CYS A 173 0.30 -3.88 -4.74
CA CYS A 173 1.51 -3.62 -5.53
C CYS A 173 1.37 -4.15 -6.98
N LEU A 174 2.04 -3.52 -7.94
CA LEU A 174 1.97 -3.87 -9.36
C LEU A 174 2.37 -5.33 -9.63
N SER A 175 3.26 -5.91 -8.82
CA SER A 175 3.63 -7.31 -8.92
C SER A 175 2.44 -8.29 -8.79
N SER A 176 1.32 -7.85 -8.18
CA SER A 176 0.10 -8.66 -8.08
C SER A 176 -0.68 -8.77 -9.41
N ARG A 177 -0.23 -8.07 -10.45
CA ARG A 177 -0.83 -8.11 -11.80
C ARG A 177 -0.32 -9.27 -12.64
N PHE A 178 0.63 -10.03 -12.13
CA PHE A 178 1.24 -11.18 -12.78
C PHE A 178 0.68 -12.48 -12.22
N VAL A 179 0.45 -13.46 -13.07
CA VAL A 179 0.10 -14.81 -12.62
C VAL A 179 1.30 -15.47 -11.95
N TYR A 180 1.06 -16.31 -10.96
CA TYR A 180 2.16 -17.01 -10.27
C TYR A 180 3.00 -17.82 -11.26
N GLY A 181 4.33 -17.72 -11.12
CA GLY A 181 5.29 -18.35 -12.02
C GLY A 181 5.64 -17.55 -13.27
N GLU A 182 4.92 -16.46 -13.56
CA GLU A 182 5.32 -15.54 -14.63
C GLU A 182 6.41 -14.60 -14.13
N THR A 183 7.50 -14.50 -14.90
CA THR A 183 8.64 -13.65 -14.53
C THR A 183 8.26 -12.18 -14.49
N ILE A 184 8.53 -11.57 -13.34
CA ILE A 184 8.37 -10.13 -13.11
C ILE A 184 9.64 -9.41 -13.55
N THR A 185 9.52 -8.40 -14.40
CA THR A 185 10.62 -7.53 -14.81
C THR A 185 10.22 -6.07 -14.60
N GLU A 186 11.21 -5.19 -14.48
CA GLU A 186 10.97 -3.75 -14.36
C GLU A 186 10.22 -3.19 -15.58
N GLU A 187 10.56 -3.68 -16.78
CA GLU A 187 9.87 -3.32 -18.01
C GLU A 187 8.38 -3.63 -17.95
N LYS A 188 8.03 -4.89 -17.61
CA LYS A 188 6.64 -5.32 -17.49
C LYS A 188 5.88 -4.56 -16.39
N LEU A 189 6.52 -4.28 -15.25
CA LEU A 189 5.95 -3.46 -14.20
C LEU A 189 5.66 -2.04 -14.69
N GLY A 190 6.58 -1.46 -15.45
CA GLY A 190 6.40 -0.15 -16.09
C GLY A 190 5.25 -0.14 -17.12
N MET A 191 5.08 -1.22 -17.89
CA MET A 191 3.95 -1.37 -18.82
C MET A 191 2.61 -1.38 -18.05
N VAL A 192 2.54 -2.13 -16.97
CA VAL A 192 1.33 -2.19 -16.11
C VAL A 192 1.02 -0.84 -15.50
N ASP A 193 2.02 -0.16 -14.93
CA ASP A 193 1.81 1.16 -14.31
C ASP A 193 1.30 2.20 -15.32
N LYS A 194 1.87 2.23 -16.52
CA LYS A 194 1.42 3.11 -17.60
C LYS A 194 -0.01 2.76 -18.06
N ALA A 195 -0.33 1.48 -18.17
CA ALA A 195 -1.65 1.03 -18.58
C ALA A 195 -2.73 1.39 -17.54
N GLU A 196 -2.45 1.17 -16.25
CA GLU A 196 -3.37 1.56 -15.16
C GLU A 196 -3.49 3.09 -15.07
N GLN A 197 -2.39 3.84 -15.25
CA GLN A 197 -2.42 5.30 -15.25
C GLN A 197 -3.27 5.85 -16.40
N LEU A 198 -3.16 5.30 -17.61
CA LEU A 198 -4.02 5.68 -18.73
C LEU A 198 -5.51 5.57 -18.39
N LEU A 199 -5.92 4.43 -17.79
CA LEU A 199 -7.31 4.21 -17.42
C LEU A 199 -7.76 5.19 -16.33
N LEU A 200 -6.92 5.45 -15.33
CA LEU A 200 -7.19 6.46 -14.31
C LEU A 200 -7.33 7.87 -14.90
N ASP A 201 -6.46 8.25 -15.85
CA ASP A 201 -6.52 9.55 -16.54
C ASP A 201 -7.77 9.68 -17.43
N MET A 202 -8.31 8.55 -17.90
CA MET A 202 -9.60 8.47 -18.58
C MET A 202 -10.79 8.54 -17.61
N GLY A 203 -10.54 8.63 -16.30
CA GLY A 203 -11.55 8.76 -15.25
C GLY A 203 -12.22 7.44 -14.86
N PHE A 204 -11.55 6.30 -15.04
CA PHE A 204 -11.93 5.05 -14.38
C PHE A 204 -11.42 5.06 -12.95
N HIS A 205 -12.20 4.56 -11.99
CA HIS A 205 -11.87 4.71 -10.57
C HIS A 205 -11.14 3.49 -10.00
N GLN A 206 -11.62 2.28 -10.27
CA GLN A 206 -11.00 1.05 -9.80
C GLN A 206 -10.49 0.24 -11.00
N VAL A 207 -9.19 0.30 -11.22
CA VAL A 207 -8.57 -0.35 -12.38
C VAL A 207 -7.50 -1.33 -11.97
N ARG A 208 -7.40 -2.44 -12.71
CA ARG A 208 -6.26 -3.34 -12.69
C ARG A 208 -6.00 -3.84 -14.10
N VAL A 209 -4.76 -3.78 -14.51
CA VAL A 209 -4.33 -4.36 -15.79
C VAL A 209 -3.39 -5.52 -15.50
N ARG A 210 -3.85 -6.75 -15.75
CA ARG A 210 -3.08 -7.96 -15.50
C ARG A 210 -2.43 -8.47 -16.76
N ILE A 211 -1.21 -8.95 -16.64
CA ILE A 211 -0.46 -9.62 -17.71
C ILE A 211 -0.74 -11.13 -17.65
N HIS A 212 -1.12 -11.68 -18.80
CA HIS A 212 -1.25 -13.11 -19.03
C HIS A 212 -0.51 -13.46 -20.33
N GLY A 213 0.80 -13.67 -20.25
CA GLY A 213 1.65 -13.81 -21.44
C GLY A 213 1.59 -12.58 -22.33
N MET A 214 1.02 -12.69 -23.52
CA MET A 214 0.84 -11.58 -24.48
C MET A 214 -0.53 -10.89 -24.37
N MET A 215 -1.33 -11.21 -23.36
CA MET A 215 -2.67 -10.66 -23.19
C MET A 215 -2.69 -9.71 -21.99
N ALA A 216 -3.26 -8.51 -22.18
CA ALA A 216 -3.61 -7.60 -21.11
C ALA A 216 -5.09 -7.82 -20.71
N ARG A 217 -5.36 -8.20 -19.46
CA ARG A 217 -6.69 -8.30 -18.89
C ARG A 217 -7.00 -7.06 -18.06
N ILE A 218 -7.97 -6.28 -18.51
CA ILE A 218 -8.43 -5.07 -17.81
C ILE A 218 -9.56 -5.47 -16.85
N GLU A 219 -9.43 -5.10 -15.60
CA GLU A 219 -10.45 -5.23 -14.56
C GLU A 219 -10.86 -3.82 -14.10
N ILE A 220 -12.17 -3.54 -14.17
CA ILE A 220 -12.77 -2.26 -13.76
C ILE A 220 -14.03 -2.53 -12.94
N ASP A 221 -14.58 -1.49 -12.31
CA ASP A 221 -15.88 -1.59 -11.67
C ASP A 221 -16.97 -1.92 -12.71
N PRO A 222 -17.91 -2.84 -12.42
CA PRO A 222 -18.98 -3.19 -13.33
C PRO A 222 -19.83 -2.01 -13.80
N SER A 223 -20.02 -0.99 -12.98
CA SER A 223 -20.76 0.23 -13.33
C SER A 223 -20.09 1.05 -14.45
N GLU A 224 -18.79 0.87 -14.66
CA GLU A 224 -17.98 1.60 -15.65
C GLU A 224 -17.85 0.84 -16.99
N PHE A 225 -18.44 -0.36 -17.11
CA PHE A 225 -18.37 -1.16 -18.35
C PHE A 225 -18.93 -0.43 -19.57
N GLY A 226 -20.02 0.33 -19.42
CA GLY A 226 -20.59 1.13 -20.50
C GLY A 226 -19.58 2.11 -21.07
N LYS A 227 -18.90 2.84 -20.21
CA LYS A 227 -17.82 3.78 -20.55
C LYS A 227 -16.64 3.09 -21.24
N LEU A 228 -16.24 1.90 -20.79
CA LEU A 228 -15.16 1.15 -21.42
C LEU A 228 -15.52 0.72 -22.86
N MET A 229 -16.79 0.37 -23.12
CA MET A 229 -17.25 -0.11 -24.39
C MET A 229 -17.53 0.98 -25.42
N GLU A 230 -17.51 2.26 -25.06
CA GLU A 230 -17.53 3.38 -25.98
C GLU A 230 -16.40 3.26 -27.02
N GLU A 231 -16.69 3.45 -28.28
CA GLU A 231 -15.76 3.20 -29.39
C GLU A 231 -14.45 3.98 -29.23
N GLU A 232 -14.55 5.28 -28.92
CA GLU A 232 -13.40 6.16 -28.71
C GLU A 232 -12.48 5.66 -27.57
N ASN A 233 -13.06 5.27 -26.44
CA ASN A 233 -12.32 4.77 -25.28
C ASN A 233 -11.64 3.43 -25.61
N ARG A 234 -12.37 2.53 -26.26
CA ARG A 234 -11.86 1.22 -26.66
C ARG A 234 -10.70 1.34 -27.65
N GLU A 235 -10.82 2.22 -28.66
CA GLU A 235 -9.75 2.45 -29.64
C GLU A 235 -8.51 3.06 -29.00
N LYS A 236 -8.68 4.07 -28.14
CA LYS A 236 -7.59 4.69 -27.40
C LYS A 236 -6.83 3.69 -26.53
N ILE A 237 -7.55 2.87 -25.77
CA ILE A 237 -6.98 1.82 -24.91
C ILE A 237 -6.23 0.81 -25.78
N ALA A 238 -6.88 0.25 -26.82
CA ALA A 238 -6.28 -0.74 -27.68
C ALA A 238 -5.02 -0.26 -28.39
N LYS A 239 -5.01 0.99 -28.87
CA LYS A 239 -3.84 1.62 -29.50
C LYS A 239 -2.69 1.75 -28.53
N THR A 240 -2.96 2.22 -27.30
CA THR A 240 -1.90 2.46 -26.31
C THR A 240 -1.32 1.17 -25.74
N LEU A 241 -2.14 0.13 -25.55
CA LEU A 241 -1.66 -1.16 -25.02
C LEU A 241 -0.93 -2.01 -26.06
N LYS A 242 -1.05 -1.71 -27.36
CA LYS A 242 -0.34 -2.41 -28.44
C LYS A 242 0.97 -1.71 -28.86
N ALA A 243 1.20 -0.49 -28.41
CA ALA A 243 2.42 0.29 -28.64
C ALA A 243 3.52 -0.06 -27.63
#